data_0515584f23e7ba3c711ef892c7f41c13
#
_entry.id   0515584f23e7ba3c711ef892c7f41c13
#
_cell.length_a   1.000
_cell.length_b   1.000
_cell.length_c   1.000
_cell.angle_alpha   90.00
_cell.angle_beta   90.00
_cell.angle_gamma   90.00
#
_symmetry.space_group_name_H-M   'P 1'
#
loop_
_entity.id
_entity.type
_entity.pdbx_description
1 polymer ?
#
loop_
_entity_poly.entity_id
_entity_poly.type
_entity_poly.pdbx_seq_one_letter_code
_entity_poly.pdbx_strand_id
1 'polypeptide(L)'
;LSSETLAKNSPKDRDLAIEFAHAVSEIGEGSRAEKILMDLLRETPADGELNQALKNLSARKTLNEGGYAALESGQGSYRDILKNKQEAVSLEQEKRVEKSADVTERLIGEYEERLQTEGNNLKLLRSLAELYTQKKQFDRALELYDRVKNSEMGNDPSLERAINTTVVRRFEHQLEQLNPAAPDYAEQSAKIQKEKLDFQVADCQQRVEKYPTDLAIRFEMGALYFQAGKIGEAIQEFQKAQGNPHRRIAAMNYLAQCYAKRKMFDLAARTLQNAIKEKPVFDEEKKDLTYNLGSVLESMGKKDEAIEQFKLIYEMDIGYKDVAAKVDAYYAAQ
;
A
#
# COMPACT_ATOMS: atom_id res chain seq x y z
N LEU A 1 29.01 -30.15 31.90
CA LEU A 1 30.49 -30.26 31.99
C LEU A 1 31.03 -31.48 31.26
N SER A 2 30.37 -32.66 31.30
CA SER A 2 30.90 -33.91 30.65
C SER A 2 30.79 -33.83 29.12
N SER A 3 29.66 -33.42 28.55
CA SER A 3 29.43 -33.29 27.10
C SER A 3 30.29 -32.19 26.46
N GLU A 4 30.53 -31.08 27.14
CA GLU A 4 31.41 -30.02 26.67
C GLU A 4 32.88 -30.47 26.59
N THR A 5 33.34 -31.24 27.59
CA THR A 5 34.72 -31.77 27.62
C THR A 5 34.91 -32.84 26.56
N LEU A 6 33.92 -33.70 26.33
CA LEU A 6 33.95 -34.70 25.27
C LEU A 6 33.92 -34.06 23.87
N ALA A 7 33.07 -33.06 23.65
CA ALA A 7 32.99 -32.33 22.36
C ALA A 7 34.28 -31.54 22.05
N LYS A 8 34.98 -31.01 23.07
CA LYS A 8 36.27 -30.35 22.86
C LYS A 8 37.41 -31.35 22.53
N ASN A 9 37.33 -32.57 23.03
CA ASN A 9 38.33 -33.63 22.75
C ASN A 9 38.10 -34.34 21.40
N SER A 10 36.87 -34.27 20.87
CA SER A 10 36.49 -34.86 19.58
C SER A 10 35.67 -33.88 18.76
N PRO A 11 36.27 -32.80 18.27
CA PRO A 11 35.53 -31.67 17.66
C PRO A 11 34.83 -32.00 16.32
N LYS A 12 35.13 -33.15 15.73
CA LYS A 12 34.56 -33.65 14.47
C LYS A 12 33.55 -34.78 14.64
N ASP A 13 33.30 -35.19 15.90
CA ASP A 13 32.33 -36.24 16.18
C ASP A 13 30.93 -35.66 16.13
N ARG A 14 30.16 -36.07 15.10
CA ARG A 14 28.80 -35.60 14.81
C ARG A 14 27.85 -35.83 15.98
N ASP A 15 27.85 -37.05 16.51
CA ASP A 15 26.88 -37.47 17.51
C ASP A 15 27.10 -36.71 18.82
N LEU A 16 28.34 -36.54 19.22
CA LEU A 16 28.74 -35.72 20.38
C LEU A 16 28.41 -34.24 20.19
N ALA A 17 28.56 -33.72 18.96
CA ALA A 17 28.22 -32.34 18.66
C ALA A 17 26.69 -32.08 18.73
N ILE A 18 25.89 -33.02 18.24
CA ILE A 18 24.42 -32.98 18.34
C ILE A 18 23.99 -33.05 19.81
N GLU A 19 24.54 -33.99 20.59
CA GLU A 19 24.20 -34.13 22.00
C GLU A 19 24.60 -32.88 22.81
N PHE A 20 25.77 -32.32 22.54
CA PHE A 20 26.22 -31.10 23.19
C PHE A 20 25.38 -29.89 22.81
N ALA A 21 25.01 -29.75 21.55
CA ALA A 21 24.12 -28.67 21.09
C ALA A 21 22.73 -28.80 21.74
N HIS A 22 22.19 -30.01 21.88
CA HIS A 22 20.94 -30.22 22.61
C HIS A 22 21.04 -29.77 24.07
N ALA A 23 22.09 -30.21 24.78
CA ALA A 23 22.34 -29.84 26.18
C ALA A 23 22.49 -28.30 26.37
N VAL A 24 23.17 -27.63 25.43
CA VAL A 24 23.33 -26.17 25.42
C VAL A 24 22.00 -25.48 25.16
N SER A 25 21.15 -26.04 24.30
CA SER A 25 19.79 -25.49 24.04
C SER A 25 18.87 -25.64 25.24
N GLU A 26 18.97 -26.73 26.03
CA GLU A 26 18.15 -26.94 27.23
C GLU A 26 18.44 -25.92 28.36
N ILE A 27 19.67 -25.42 28.44
CA ILE A 27 20.03 -24.36 29.40
C ILE A 27 19.70 -22.94 28.89
N GLY A 28 18.99 -22.80 27.76
CA GLY A 28 18.54 -21.51 27.20
C GLY A 28 19.52 -20.83 26.25
N GLU A 29 20.69 -21.44 25.96
CA GLU A 29 21.69 -20.86 25.05
C GLU A 29 21.49 -21.32 23.59
N GLY A 30 20.25 -21.16 23.05
CA GLY A 30 19.87 -21.64 21.71
C GLY A 30 20.76 -21.14 20.57
N SER A 31 21.18 -19.86 20.62
CA SER A 31 22.09 -19.30 19.60
C SER A 31 23.48 -19.92 19.60
N ARG A 32 23.98 -20.35 20.76
CA ARG A 32 25.26 -21.07 20.90
C ARG A 32 25.14 -22.51 20.38
N ALA A 33 24.01 -23.16 20.64
CA ALA A 33 23.70 -24.47 20.12
C ALA A 33 23.66 -24.52 18.59
N GLU A 34 22.98 -23.53 17.96
CA GLU A 34 22.95 -23.39 16.51
C GLU A 34 24.35 -23.19 15.91
N LYS A 35 25.20 -22.38 16.54
CA LYS A 35 26.55 -22.11 16.07
C LYS A 35 27.41 -23.37 16.06
N ILE A 36 27.31 -24.22 17.09
CA ILE A 36 28.04 -25.50 17.18
C ILE A 36 27.72 -26.40 15.98
N LEU A 37 26.41 -26.55 15.65
CA LEU A 37 25.99 -27.37 14.51
C LEU A 37 26.31 -26.73 13.17
N MET A 38 26.22 -25.41 13.04
CA MET A 38 26.60 -24.71 11.81
C MET A 38 28.08 -24.80 11.50
N ASP A 39 28.94 -24.72 12.49
CA ASP A 39 30.40 -24.82 12.30
C ASP A 39 30.78 -26.22 11.81
N LEU A 40 30.14 -27.29 12.33
CA LEU A 40 30.36 -28.65 11.86
C LEU A 40 29.75 -28.88 10.46
N LEU A 41 28.60 -28.33 10.19
CA LEU A 41 27.92 -28.43 8.88
C LEU A 41 28.71 -27.74 7.74
N ARG A 42 29.54 -26.73 8.05
CA ARG A 42 30.46 -26.13 7.07
C ARG A 42 31.53 -27.11 6.59
N GLU A 43 31.94 -28.04 7.45
CA GLU A 43 32.90 -29.10 7.06
C GLU A 43 32.21 -30.28 6.35
N THR A 44 30.93 -30.53 6.68
CA THR A 44 30.12 -31.64 6.12
C THR A 44 28.75 -31.19 5.64
N PRO A 45 28.66 -30.43 4.53
CA PRO A 45 27.41 -29.80 4.08
C PRO A 45 26.28 -30.77 3.70
N ALA A 46 26.62 -31.99 3.34
CA ALA A 46 25.66 -33.02 2.89
C ALA A 46 25.15 -33.94 4.03
N ASP A 47 25.55 -33.68 5.29
CA ASP A 47 25.09 -34.50 6.41
C ASP A 47 23.62 -34.21 6.74
N GLY A 48 22.76 -35.22 6.48
CA GLY A 48 21.31 -35.11 6.66
C GLY A 48 20.91 -35.02 8.14
N GLU A 49 21.63 -35.68 9.05
CA GLU A 49 21.32 -35.70 10.49
C GLU A 49 21.69 -34.36 11.14
N LEU A 50 22.83 -33.77 10.81
CA LEU A 50 23.20 -32.41 11.24
C LEU A 50 22.21 -31.35 10.74
N ASN A 51 21.79 -31.45 9.48
CA ASN A 51 20.76 -30.55 8.93
C ASN A 51 19.44 -30.70 9.68
N GLN A 52 19.03 -31.91 10.02
CA GLN A 52 17.79 -32.16 10.75
C GLN A 52 17.88 -31.65 12.19
N ALA A 53 19.01 -31.89 12.86
CA ALA A 53 19.27 -31.42 14.23
C ALA A 53 19.26 -29.88 14.28
N LEU A 54 19.87 -29.19 13.31
CA LEU A 54 19.85 -27.73 13.21
C LEU A 54 18.43 -27.19 13.01
N LYS A 55 17.63 -27.80 12.12
CA LYS A 55 16.22 -27.43 11.92
C LYS A 55 15.39 -27.57 13.20
N ASN A 56 15.60 -28.67 13.93
CA ASN A 56 14.87 -28.93 15.17
C ASN A 56 15.25 -27.91 16.27
N LEU A 57 16.53 -27.54 16.37
CA LEU A 57 17.00 -26.53 17.31
C LEU A 57 16.50 -25.14 16.98
N SER A 58 16.54 -24.76 15.70
CA SER A 58 15.97 -23.46 15.23
C SER A 58 14.48 -23.36 15.47
N ALA A 59 13.72 -24.45 15.27
CA ALA A 59 12.30 -24.50 15.58
C ALA A 59 12.01 -24.34 17.09
N ARG A 60 12.77 -25.04 17.94
CA ARG A 60 12.68 -24.92 19.42
C ARG A 60 13.04 -23.50 19.89
N LYS A 61 14.09 -22.91 19.35
CA LYS A 61 14.49 -21.55 19.66
C LYS A 61 13.39 -20.56 19.32
N THR A 62 12.79 -20.68 18.12
CA THR A 62 11.67 -19.82 17.69
C THR A 62 10.45 -19.96 18.60
N LEU A 63 10.15 -21.16 19.07
CA LEU A 63 9.08 -21.42 20.05
C LEU A 63 9.37 -20.76 21.40
N ASN A 64 10.60 -20.84 21.90
CA ASN A 64 11.01 -20.27 23.19
C ASN A 64 11.12 -18.73 23.13
N GLU A 65 11.75 -18.19 22.09
CA GLU A 65 11.87 -16.73 21.86
C GLU A 65 10.54 -16.08 21.47
N GLY A 66 9.61 -16.82 20.88
CA GLY A 66 8.26 -16.35 20.54
C GLY A 66 7.30 -16.23 21.73
N GLY A 67 7.74 -16.50 22.96
CA GLY A 67 6.92 -16.36 24.17
C GLY A 67 5.85 -17.45 24.35
N TYR A 68 5.83 -18.48 23.51
CA TYR A 68 4.85 -19.58 23.60
C TYR A 68 5.06 -20.48 24.81
N ALA A 69 6.28 -20.56 25.34
CA ALA A 69 6.58 -21.30 26.57
C ALA A 69 5.88 -20.71 27.81
N ALA A 70 5.61 -19.39 27.80
CA ALA A 70 4.86 -18.73 28.88
C ALA A 70 3.35 -19.07 28.84
N LEU A 71 2.81 -19.42 27.68
CA LEU A 71 1.42 -19.88 27.54
C LEU A 71 1.24 -21.33 28.03
N GLU A 72 2.21 -22.18 27.80
CA GLU A 72 2.20 -23.59 28.22
C GLU A 72 2.28 -23.73 29.75
N SER A 73 2.97 -22.77 30.40
CA SER A 73 3.07 -22.67 31.89
C SER A 73 1.90 -21.90 32.53
N GLY A 74 0.96 -21.38 31.77
CA GLY A 74 -0.22 -20.64 32.27
C GLY A 74 0.07 -19.23 32.84
N GLN A 75 1.28 -18.68 32.63
CA GLN A 75 1.71 -17.40 33.17
C GLN A 75 1.74 -16.24 32.15
N GLY A 76 1.37 -16.48 30.87
CA GLY A 76 1.37 -15.46 29.81
C GLY A 76 0.02 -15.28 29.13
N SER A 77 -0.23 -14.07 28.59
CA SER A 77 -1.41 -13.79 27.78
C SER A 77 -1.04 -13.76 26.29
N TYR A 78 -1.90 -14.33 25.45
CA TYR A 78 -1.78 -14.22 23.97
C TYR A 78 -1.69 -12.76 23.49
N ARG A 79 -2.25 -11.84 24.25
CA ARG A 79 -2.19 -10.40 24.01
C ARG A 79 -0.79 -9.81 24.17
N ASP A 80 0.01 -10.33 25.10
CA ASP A 80 1.39 -9.88 25.35
C ASP A 80 2.33 -10.36 24.24
N ILE A 81 2.08 -11.55 23.70
CA ILE A 81 2.83 -12.08 22.54
C ILE A 81 2.56 -11.27 21.28
N LEU A 82 1.30 -10.88 21.03
CA LEU A 82 0.94 -10.02 19.90
C LEU A 82 1.57 -8.63 20.01
N LYS A 83 1.63 -8.05 21.21
CA LYS A 83 2.25 -6.76 21.47
C LYS A 83 3.76 -6.81 21.22
N ASN A 84 4.46 -7.80 21.76
CA ASN A 84 5.88 -8.01 21.52
C ASN A 84 6.22 -8.26 20.05
N LYS A 85 5.36 -8.99 19.33
CA LYS A 85 5.55 -9.23 17.90
C LYS A 85 5.34 -7.95 17.06
N GLN A 86 4.37 -7.12 17.42
CA GLN A 86 4.15 -5.83 16.77
C GLN A 86 5.31 -4.86 17.03
N GLU A 87 5.82 -4.80 18.25
CA GLU A 87 6.99 -3.97 18.58
C GLU A 87 8.26 -4.47 17.86
N ALA A 88 8.48 -5.78 17.76
CA ALA A 88 9.61 -6.36 17.03
C ALA A 88 9.53 -6.08 15.51
N VAL A 89 8.34 -6.17 14.92
CA VAL A 89 8.11 -5.84 13.50
C VAL A 89 8.32 -4.34 13.26
N SER A 90 7.86 -3.49 14.18
CA SER A 90 8.06 -2.04 14.09
C SER A 90 9.55 -1.67 14.16
N LEU A 91 10.29 -2.23 15.11
CA LEU A 91 11.75 -2.04 15.24
C LEU A 91 12.54 -2.57 14.03
N GLU A 92 12.10 -3.69 13.44
CA GLU A 92 12.75 -4.20 12.23
C GLU A 92 12.45 -3.32 11.00
N GLN A 93 11.24 -2.78 10.90
CA GLN A 93 10.88 -1.81 9.86
C GLN A 93 11.65 -0.51 10.02
N GLU A 94 11.80 0.03 11.24
CA GLU A 94 12.62 1.22 11.52
C GLU A 94 14.08 1.01 11.11
N LYS A 95 14.70 -0.12 11.47
CA LYS A 95 16.07 -0.45 11.07
C LYS A 95 16.24 -0.62 9.55
N ARG A 96 15.21 -1.12 8.85
CA ARG A 96 15.22 -1.19 7.37
C ARG A 96 15.13 0.19 6.74
N VAL A 97 14.31 1.07 7.30
CA VAL A 97 14.17 2.46 6.84
C VAL A 97 15.46 3.23 7.05
N GLU A 98 16.10 3.13 8.23
CA GLU A 98 17.40 3.76 8.51
C GLU A 98 18.49 3.28 7.55
N LYS A 99 18.65 1.96 7.37
CA LYS A 99 19.62 1.40 6.41
C LYS A 99 19.34 1.85 4.97
N SER A 100 18.07 1.95 4.59
CA SER A 100 17.69 2.47 3.27
C SER A 100 18.01 3.96 3.13
N ALA A 101 17.83 4.75 4.19
CA ALA A 101 18.15 6.18 4.22
C ALA A 101 19.66 6.43 4.06
N ASP A 102 20.50 5.68 4.79
CA ASP A 102 21.96 5.77 4.71
C ASP A 102 22.50 5.37 3.34
N VAL A 103 21.93 4.30 2.75
CA VAL A 103 22.29 3.89 1.39
C VAL A 103 21.92 4.95 0.37
N THR A 104 20.72 5.54 0.51
CA THR A 104 20.26 6.60 -0.40
C THR A 104 21.17 7.83 -0.32
N GLU A 105 21.60 8.23 0.88
CA GLU A 105 22.47 9.38 1.10
C GLU A 105 23.88 9.16 0.50
N ARG A 106 24.44 7.98 0.70
CA ARG A 106 25.70 7.58 0.07
C ARG A 106 25.63 7.62 -1.46
N LEU A 107 24.54 7.08 -2.04
CA LEU A 107 24.31 7.09 -3.49
C LEU A 107 24.15 8.51 -4.04
N ILE A 108 23.49 9.40 -3.31
CA ILE A 108 23.39 10.81 -3.68
C ILE A 108 24.78 11.42 -3.77
N GLY A 109 25.63 11.27 -2.74
CA GLY A 109 27.00 11.79 -2.76
C GLY A 109 27.84 11.25 -3.92
N GLU A 110 27.77 9.93 -4.14
CA GLU A 110 28.49 9.27 -5.25
C GLU A 110 28.01 9.77 -6.63
N TYR A 111 26.71 10.00 -6.81
CA TYR A 111 26.16 10.51 -8.06
C TYR A 111 26.44 12.00 -8.27
N GLU A 112 26.44 12.80 -7.20
CA GLU A 112 26.85 14.22 -7.26
C GLU A 112 28.32 14.38 -7.67
N GLU A 113 29.22 13.56 -7.10
CA GLU A 113 30.63 13.55 -7.50
C GLU A 113 30.81 13.17 -8.98
N ARG A 114 30.11 12.12 -9.42
CA ARG A 114 30.14 11.71 -10.83
C ARG A 114 29.59 12.79 -11.76
N LEU A 115 28.59 13.54 -11.32
CA LEU A 115 27.99 14.59 -12.12
C LEU A 115 28.97 15.79 -12.34
N GLN A 116 29.95 15.95 -11.46
CA GLN A 116 31.01 16.96 -11.67
C GLN A 116 31.89 16.64 -12.89
N THR A 117 32.11 15.36 -13.17
CA THR A 117 32.88 14.88 -14.33
C THR A 117 32.01 14.59 -15.55
N GLU A 118 30.80 14.13 -15.35
CA GLU A 118 29.85 13.70 -16.37
C GLU A 118 28.61 14.63 -16.42
N GLY A 119 28.79 15.94 -16.43
CA GLY A 119 27.73 16.95 -16.20
C GLY A 119 26.47 16.84 -17.05
N ASN A 120 26.53 16.17 -18.21
CA ASN A 120 25.40 15.97 -19.12
C ASN A 120 24.94 14.51 -19.20
N ASN A 121 25.31 13.66 -18.25
CA ASN A 121 24.81 12.27 -18.23
C ASN A 121 23.34 12.26 -17.78
N LEU A 122 22.43 12.15 -18.77
CA LEU A 122 20.98 12.23 -18.57
C LEU A 122 20.43 11.10 -17.69
N LYS A 123 21.04 9.89 -17.79
CA LYS A 123 20.65 8.76 -16.92
C LYS A 123 21.02 9.03 -15.46
N LEU A 124 22.21 9.61 -15.24
CA LEU A 124 22.69 9.96 -13.91
C LEU A 124 21.84 11.07 -13.29
N LEU A 125 21.52 12.13 -14.07
CA LEU A 125 20.62 13.19 -13.65
C LEU A 125 19.25 12.66 -13.21
N ARG A 126 18.67 11.74 -14.00
CA ARG A 126 17.39 11.11 -13.68
C ARG A 126 17.47 10.28 -12.42
N SER A 127 18.47 9.41 -12.29
CA SER A 127 18.64 8.57 -11.10
C SER A 127 18.83 9.41 -9.83
N LEU A 128 19.60 10.50 -9.92
CA LEU A 128 19.80 11.42 -8.80
C LEU A 128 18.49 12.16 -8.44
N ALA A 129 17.69 12.56 -9.43
CA ALA A 129 16.38 13.16 -9.20
C ALA A 129 15.40 12.18 -8.49
N GLU A 130 15.41 10.90 -8.85
CA GLU A 130 14.65 9.87 -8.18
C GLU A 130 15.07 9.69 -6.70
N LEU A 131 16.38 9.71 -6.41
CA LEU A 131 16.92 9.66 -5.05
C LEU A 131 16.52 10.90 -4.22
N TYR A 132 16.60 12.10 -4.80
CA TYR A 132 16.14 13.32 -4.14
C TYR A 132 14.63 13.30 -3.86
N THR A 133 13.82 12.73 -4.77
CA THR A 133 12.38 12.52 -4.55
C THR A 133 12.14 11.59 -3.35
N GLN A 134 12.93 10.53 -3.18
CA GLN A 134 12.87 9.63 -2.03
C GLN A 134 13.24 10.34 -0.71
N LYS A 135 14.24 11.22 -0.76
CA LYS A 135 14.67 12.04 0.40
C LYS A 135 13.77 13.27 0.64
N LYS A 136 12.65 13.39 -0.06
CA LYS A 136 11.71 14.52 0.03
C LYS A 136 12.34 15.89 -0.31
N GLN A 137 13.43 15.89 -1.07
CA GLN A 137 14.08 17.09 -1.60
C GLN A 137 13.53 17.42 -3.01
N PHE A 138 12.25 17.71 -3.05
CA PHE A 138 11.48 17.78 -4.31
C PHE A 138 11.96 18.87 -5.26
N ASP A 139 12.37 20.03 -4.75
CA ASP A 139 12.82 21.14 -5.60
C ASP A 139 14.11 20.76 -6.34
N ARG A 140 15.10 20.16 -5.65
CA ARG A 140 16.32 19.64 -6.28
C ARG A 140 16.00 18.55 -7.31
N ALA A 141 15.07 17.65 -7.00
CA ALA A 141 14.64 16.62 -7.95
C ALA A 141 14.04 17.23 -9.22
N LEU A 142 13.17 18.22 -9.07
CA LEU A 142 12.52 18.88 -10.20
C LEU A 142 13.50 19.70 -11.06
N GLU A 143 14.50 20.34 -10.46
CA GLU A 143 15.59 21.02 -11.21
C GLU A 143 16.37 20.05 -12.10
N LEU A 144 16.68 18.85 -11.58
CA LEU A 144 17.38 17.83 -12.36
C LEU A 144 16.49 17.26 -13.47
N TYR A 145 15.22 17.00 -13.18
CA TYR A 145 14.26 16.56 -14.20
C TYR A 145 14.07 17.62 -15.29
N ASP A 146 14.08 18.91 -14.95
CA ASP A 146 13.96 19.99 -15.93
C ASP A 146 15.17 20.00 -16.88
N ARG A 147 16.39 19.77 -16.36
CA ARG A 147 17.59 19.59 -17.19
C ARG A 147 17.45 18.42 -18.16
N VAL A 148 16.90 17.28 -17.72
CA VAL A 148 16.65 16.12 -18.58
C VAL A 148 15.57 16.42 -19.61
N LYS A 149 14.50 17.12 -19.22
CA LYS A 149 13.39 17.51 -20.09
C LYS A 149 13.82 18.45 -21.23
N ASN A 150 14.77 19.33 -20.96
CA ASN A 150 15.32 20.26 -21.94
C ASN A 150 16.41 19.65 -22.84
N SER A 151 16.63 18.34 -22.76
CA SER A 151 17.57 17.57 -23.59
C SER A 151 16.87 16.77 -24.69
N GLU A 152 17.65 16.06 -25.51
CA GLU A 152 17.12 15.14 -26.54
C GLU A 152 16.21 14.03 -26.00
N MET A 153 16.34 13.67 -24.72
CA MET A 153 15.48 12.67 -24.03
C MET A 153 14.20 13.29 -23.40
N GLY A 154 13.93 14.56 -23.62
CA GLY A 154 12.81 15.28 -23.00
C GLY A 154 11.42 14.76 -23.35
N ASN A 155 11.27 14.02 -24.44
CA ASN A 155 9.99 13.45 -24.88
C ASN A 155 9.70 12.04 -24.34
N ASP A 156 10.48 11.56 -23.36
CA ASP A 156 10.25 10.23 -22.77
C ASP A 156 8.99 10.24 -21.86
N PRO A 157 7.97 9.43 -22.17
CA PRO A 157 6.76 9.34 -21.33
C PRO A 157 7.05 8.88 -19.89
N SER A 158 8.15 8.17 -19.67
CA SER A 158 8.54 7.73 -18.33
C SER A 158 9.12 8.88 -17.52
N LEU A 159 9.78 9.85 -18.14
CA LEU A 159 10.23 11.08 -17.52
C LEU A 159 9.04 11.96 -17.09
N GLU A 160 8.06 12.15 -17.98
CA GLU A 160 6.82 12.88 -17.65
C GLU A 160 6.15 12.30 -16.40
N ARG A 161 6.03 10.95 -16.33
CA ARG A 161 5.47 10.28 -15.15
C ARG A 161 6.30 10.50 -13.87
N ALA A 162 7.62 10.46 -13.97
CA ALA A 162 8.50 10.69 -12.82
C ALA A 162 8.36 12.12 -12.28
N ILE A 163 8.32 13.11 -13.17
CA ILE A 163 8.08 14.52 -12.82
C ILE A 163 6.74 14.66 -12.11
N ASN A 164 5.66 14.14 -12.71
CA ASN A 164 4.31 14.26 -12.17
C ASN A 164 4.18 13.58 -10.80
N THR A 165 4.77 12.39 -10.66
CA THR A 165 4.84 11.69 -9.36
C THR A 165 5.56 12.53 -8.31
N THR A 166 6.66 13.16 -8.68
CA THR A 166 7.46 14.01 -7.78
C THR A 166 6.66 15.25 -7.35
N VAL A 167 5.96 15.92 -8.26
CA VAL A 167 5.10 17.07 -7.95
C VAL A 167 3.94 16.68 -7.03
N VAL A 168 3.27 15.54 -7.30
CA VAL A 168 2.18 15.04 -6.44
C VAL A 168 2.70 14.73 -5.04
N ARG A 169 3.84 14.05 -4.92
CA ARG A 169 4.48 13.77 -3.62
C ARG A 169 4.89 15.04 -2.88
N ARG A 170 5.32 16.09 -3.58
CA ARG A 170 5.59 17.39 -2.97
C ARG A 170 4.35 17.97 -2.31
N PHE A 171 3.19 17.96 -2.99
CA PHE A 171 1.93 18.41 -2.41
C PHE A 171 1.51 17.55 -1.21
N GLU A 172 1.66 16.24 -1.30
CA GLU A 172 1.36 15.33 -0.19
C GLU A 172 2.23 15.61 1.03
N HIS A 173 3.53 15.81 0.82
CA HIS A 173 4.44 16.20 1.89
C HIS A 173 4.10 17.57 2.49
N GLN A 174 3.69 18.54 1.68
CA GLN A 174 3.22 19.84 2.20
C GLN A 174 1.98 19.67 3.09
N LEU A 175 1.05 18.80 2.73
CA LEU A 175 -0.10 18.45 3.57
C LEU A 175 0.30 17.76 4.87
N GLU A 176 1.27 16.82 4.83
CA GLU A 176 1.82 16.13 6.01
C GLU A 176 2.49 17.10 7.00
N GLN A 177 3.08 18.19 6.50
CA GLN A 177 3.77 19.20 7.33
C GLN A 177 2.83 20.20 8.00
N LEU A 178 1.55 20.24 7.60
CA LEU A 178 0.59 21.12 8.24
C LEU A 178 0.29 20.65 9.68
N ASN A 179 0.23 21.60 10.61
CA ASN A 179 -0.18 21.31 11.97
C ASN A 179 -1.74 21.25 12.04
N PRO A 180 -2.33 20.08 12.33
CA PRO A 180 -3.79 19.95 12.42
C PRO A 180 -4.45 20.82 13.50
N ALA A 181 -3.69 21.27 14.51
CA ALA A 181 -4.16 22.14 15.57
C ALA A 181 -4.06 23.64 15.25
N ALA A 182 -3.47 24.01 14.10
CA ALA A 182 -3.36 25.41 13.70
C ALA A 182 -4.72 25.99 13.27
N PRO A 183 -5.04 27.26 13.62
CA PRO A 183 -6.32 27.87 13.28
C PRO A 183 -6.61 27.95 11.79
N ASP A 184 -5.57 28.05 10.97
CA ASP A 184 -5.62 28.17 9.50
C ASP A 184 -5.40 26.83 8.77
N TYR A 185 -5.32 25.71 9.51
CA TYR A 185 -5.11 24.36 8.95
C TYR A 185 -6.11 24.02 7.83
N ALA A 186 -7.38 24.27 8.08
CA ALA A 186 -8.44 23.94 7.10
C ALA A 186 -8.28 24.74 5.80
N GLU A 187 -7.94 26.03 5.89
CA GLU A 187 -7.71 26.89 4.74
C GLU A 187 -6.46 26.49 3.95
N GLN A 188 -5.34 26.28 4.65
CA GLN A 188 -4.08 25.86 4.03
C GLN A 188 -4.21 24.49 3.37
N SER A 189 -4.84 23.53 4.07
CA SER A 189 -5.08 22.18 3.53
C SER A 189 -5.96 22.23 2.27
N ALA A 190 -7.06 22.98 2.31
CA ALA A 190 -7.94 23.14 1.14
C ALA A 190 -7.21 23.78 -0.04
N LYS A 191 -6.36 24.79 0.21
CA LYS A 191 -5.54 25.43 -0.82
C LYS A 191 -4.59 24.46 -1.50
N ILE A 192 -3.80 23.72 -0.71
CA ILE A 192 -2.83 22.74 -1.24
C ILE A 192 -3.55 21.61 -2.00
N GLN A 193 -4.67 21.10 -1.46
CA GLN A 193 -5.47 20.07 -2.14
C GLN A 193 -6.01 20.56 -3.48
N LYS A 194 -6.46 21.83 -3.55
CA LYS A 194 -6.92 22.44 -4.80
C LYS A 194 -5.77 22.56 -5.80
N GLU A 195 -4.62 23.10 -5.40
CA GLU A 195 -3.45 23.22 -6.26
C GLU A 195 -2.96 21.86 -6.80
N LYS A 196 -2.97 20.82 -5.93
CA LYS A 196 -2.69 19.43 -6.34
C LYS A 196 -3.67 18.95 -7.40
N LEU A 197 -4.97 19.16 -7.17
CA LEU A 197 -6.02 18.73 -8.10
C LEU A 197 -5.94 19.48 -9.43
N ASP A 198 -5.73 20.79 -9.40
CA ASP A 198 -5.58 21.61 -10.60
C ASP A 198 -4.38 21.14 -11.45
N PHE A 199 -3.26 20.83 -10.80
CA PHE A 199 -2.08 20.24 -11.46
C PHE A 199 -2.42 18.88 -12.09
N GLN A 200 -3.07 17.98 -11.36
CA GLN A 200 -3.44 16.65 -11.85
C GLN A 200 -4.42 16.72 -13.04
N VAL A 201 -5.36 17.65 -13.00
CA VAL A 201 -6.30 17.91 -14.12
C VAL A 201 -5.53 18.37 -15.35
N ALA A 202 -4.62 19.33 -15.21
CA ALA A 202 -3.84 19.86 -16.32
C ALA A 202 -2.95 18.78 -16.96
N ASP A 203 -2.26 17.97 -16.15
CA ASP A 203 -1.45 16.84 -16.62
C ASP A 203 -2.30 15.80 -17.37
N CYS A 204 -3.40 15.38 -16.76
CA CYS A 204 -4.28 14.38 -17.35
C CYS A 204 -4.89 14.90 -18.66
N GLN A 205 -5.20 16.19 -18.76
CA GLN A 205 -5.71 16.82 -19.98
C GLN A 205 -4.66 16.73 -21.11
N GLN A 206 -3.41 17.04 -20.86
CA GLN A 206 -2.32 16.88 -21.85
C GLN A 206 -2.19 15.42 -22.31
N ARG A 207 -2.31 14.45 -21.39
CA ARG A 207 -2.28 13.03 -21.73
C ARG A 207 -3.49 12.61 -22.57
N VAL A 208 -4.67 13.13 -22.28
CA VAL A 208 -5.88 12.90 -23.09
C VAL A 208 -5.72 13.47 -24.52
N GLU A 209 -5.10 14.63 -24.67
CA GLU A 209 -4.82 15.24 -26.00
C GLU A 209 -3.78 14.40 -26.78
N LYS A 210 -2.74 13.91 -26.09
CA LYS A 210 -1.70 13.08 -26.70
C LYS A 210 -2.18 11.66 -27.06
N TYR A 211 -3.10 11.11 -26.25
CA TYR A 211 -3.64 9.76 -26.40
C TYR A 211 -5.18 9.75 -26.39
N PRO A 212 -5.85 10.30 -27.40
CA PRO A 212 -7.29 10.55 -27.36
C PRO A 212 -8.16 9.30 -27.32
N THR A 213 -7.62 8.15 -27.73
CA THR A 213 -8.31 6.86 -27.76
C THR A 213 -8.05 6.00 -26.52
N ASP A 214 -7.16 6.44 -25.61
CA ASP A 214 -6.89 5.70 -24.36
C ASP A 214 -8.02 5.89 -23.36
N LEU A 215 -8.86 4.86 -23.25
CA LEU A 215 -10.03 4.87 -22.35
C LEU A 215 -9.66 4.81 -20.87
N ALA A 216 -8.45 4.36 -20.52
CA ALA A 216 -8.00 4.37 -19.13
C ALA A 216 -7.66 5.80 -18.69
N ILE A 217 -7.00 6.59 -19.54
CA ILE A 217 -6.74 8.02 -19.29
C ILE A 217 -8.06 8.80 -19.25
N ARG A 218 -9.04 8.45 -20.12
CA ARG A 218 -10.39 9.04 -20.08
C ARG A 218 -11.08 8.78 -18.74
N PHE A 219 -10.95 7.57 -18.20
CA PHE A 219 -11.49 7.25 -16.88
C PHE A 219 -10.84 8.08 -15.77
N GLU A 220 -9.51 8.20 -15.79
CA GLU A 220 -8.75 9.04 -14.85
C GLU A 220 -9.19 10.49 -14.92
N MET A 221 -9.32 11.04 -16.13
CA MET A 221 -9.81 12.41 -16.36
C MET A 221 -11.22 12.62 -15.80
N GLY A 222 -12.11 11.65 -16.01
CA GLY A 222 -13.46 11.68 -15.44
C GLY A 222 -13.44 11.74 -13.91
N ALA A 223 -12.57 10.95 -13.26
CA ALA A 223 -12.42 10.94 -11.80
C ALA A 223 -11.86 12.28 -11.27
N LEU A 224 -10.89 12.87 -11.94
CA LEU A 224 -10.35 14.18 -11.60
C LEU A 224 -11.40 15.30 -11.76
N TYR A 225 -12.16 15.29 -12.84
CA TYR A 225 -13.28 16.24 -13.03
C TYR A 225 -14.37 16.07 -11.97
N PHE A 226 -14.68 14.83 -11.59
CA PHE A 226 -15.64 14.55 -10.52
C PHE A 226 -15.17 15.14 -9.17
N GLN A 227 -13.89 14.96 -8.82
CA GLN A 227 -13.27 15.56 -7.64
C GLN A 227 -13.25 17.09 -7.70
N ALA A 228 -12.98 17.64 -8.87
CA ALA A 228 -13.01 19.10 -9.11
C ALA A 228 -14.44 19.71 -9.13
N GLY A 229 -15.48 18.88 -8.97
CA GLY A 229 -16.88 19.34 -9.05
C GLY A 229 -17.35 19.66 -10.48
N LYS A 230 -16.53 19.41 -11.51
CA LYS A 230 -16.87 19.61 -12.94
C LYS A 230 -17.71 18.42 -13.44
N ILE A 231 -18.94 18.32 -12.93
CA ILE A 231 -19.79 17.13 -13.11
C ILE A 231 -20.19 16.91 -14.57
N GLY A 232 -20.39 17.98 -15.35
CA GLY A 232 -20.72 17.87 -16.78
C GLY A 232 -19.61 17.23 -17.59
N GLU A 233 -18.39 17.67 -17.39
CA GLU A 233 -17.16 17.16 -18.01
C GLU A 233 -16.87 15.72 -17.55
N ALA A 234 -17.05 15.43 -16.26
CA ALA A 234 -16.91 14.10 -15.71
C ALA A 234 -17.84 13.08 -16.42
N ILE A 235 -19.11 13.46 -16.64
CA ILE A 235 -20.06 12.60 -17.37
C ILE A 235 -19.54 12.27 -18.77
N GLN A 236 -19.06 13.27 -19.50
CA GLN A 236 -18.55 13.05 -20.87
C GLN A 236 -17.38 12.07 -20.91
N GLU A 237 -16.43 12.20 -19.98
CA GLU A 237 -15.27 11.34 -19.94
C GLU A 237 -15.63 9.92 -19.47
N PHE A 238 -16.51 9.76 -18.47
CA PHE A 238 -16.96 8.42 -18.04
C PHE A 238 -17.82 7.73 -19.11
N GLN A 239 -18.61 8.45 -19.89
CA GLN A 239 -19.35 7.87 -21.02
C GLN A 239 -18.41 7.24 -22.06
N LYS A 240 -17.29 7.90 -22.36
CA LYS A 240 -16.25 7.32 -23.23
C LYS A 240 -15.56 6.14 -22.55
N ALA A 241 -15.22 6.28 -21.28
CA ALA A 241 -14.48 5.26 -20.52
C ALA A 241 -15.25 3.93 -20.35
N GLN A 242 -16.58 3.93 -20.47
CA GLN A 242 -17.37 2.68 -20.48
C GLN A 242 -16.97 1.69 -21.58
N GLY A 243 -16.32 2.17 -22.64
CA GLY A 243 -15.75 1.31 -23.69
C GLY A 243 -14.57 0.45 -23.21
N ASN A 244 -13.97 0.75 -22.07
CA ASN A 244 -12.88 -0.07 -21.49
C ASN A 244 -13.47 -1.20 -20.64
N PRO A 245 -13.30 -2.48 -21.02
CA PRO A 245 -13.89 -3.62 -20.29
C PRO A 245 -13.47 -3.66 -18.81
N HIS A 246 -12.21 -3.31 -18.50
CA HIS A 246 -11.68 -3.33 -17.14
C HIS A 246 -12.14 -2.16 -16.26
N ARG A 247 -12.62 -1.08 -16.86
CA ARG A 247 -13.08 0.12 -16.16
C ARG A 247 -14.57 0.39 -16.30
N ARG A 248 -15.27 -0.44 -17.09
CA ARG A 248 -16.68 -0.26 -17.45
C ARG A 248 -17.58 -0.12 -16.22
N ILE A 249 -17.49 -1.06 -15.31
CA ILE A 249 -18.34 -1.08 -14.09
C ILE A 249 -18.04 0.14 -13.21
N ALA A 250 -16.76 0.44 -12.98
CA ALA A 250 -16.36 1.61 -12.22
C ALA A 250 -16.81 2.92 -12.89
N ALA A 251 -16.72 3.02 -14.23
CA ALA A 251 -17.21 4.18 -14.98
C ALA A 251 -18.72 4.35 -14.84
N MET A 252 -19.50 3.26 -14.88
CA MET A 252 -20.95 3.29 -14.67
C MET A 252 -21.28 3.73 -13.23
N ASN A 253 -20.52 3.31 -12.23
CA ASN A 253 -20.70 3.76 -10.85
C ASN A 253 -20.48 5.28 -10.71
N TYR A 254 -19.39 5.80 -11.26
CA TYR A 254 -19.13 7.25 -11.26
C TYR A 254 -20.18 8.05 -12.05
N LEU A 255 -20.63 7.52 -13.20
CA LEU A 255 -21.72 8.14 -13.96
C LEU A 255 -22.99 8.24 -13.14
N ALA A 256 -23.38 7.20 -12.43
CA ALA A 256 -24.55 7.23 -11.58
C ALA A 256 -24.41 8.27 -10.45
N GLN A 257 -23.22 8.35 -9.83
CA GLN A 257 -22.93 9.40 -8.84
C GLN A 257 -22.99 10.82 -9.45
N CYS A 258 -22.50 10.99 -10.67
CA CYS A 258 -22.63 12.26 -11.41
C CYS A 258 -24.09 12.63 -11.65
N TYR A 259 -24.92 11.67 -12.10
CA TYR A 259 -26.34 11.87 -12.30
C TYR A 259 -27.07 12.20 -11.00
N ALA A 260 -26.74 11.50 -9.90
CA ALA A 260 -27.29 11.77 -8.58
C ALA A 260 -26.95 13.20 -8.10
N LYS A 261 -25.69 13.65 -8.28
CA LYS A 261 -25.28 15.03 -7.97
C LYS A 261 -26.07 16.09 -8.78
N ARG A 262 -26.49 15.73 -9.99
CA ARG A 262 -27.37 16.58 -10.83
C ARG A 262 -28.88 16.38 -10.56
N LYS A 263 -29.22 15.57 -9.52
CA LYS A 263 -30.62 15.22 -9.16
C LYS A 263 -31.35 14.43 -10.23
N MET A 264 -30.65 13.79 -11.17
CA MET A 264 -31.20 12.92 -12.20
C MET A 264 -31.28 11.49 -11.67
N PHE A 265 -32.06 11.28 -10.61
CA PHE A 265 -32.05 10.04 -9.82
C PHE A 265 -32.54 8.81 -10.59
N ASP A 266 -33.44 8.98 -11.54
CA ASP A 266 -33.94 7.92 -12.44
C ASP A 266 -32.81 7.36 -13.34
N LEU A 267 -31.99 8.25 -13.90
CA LEU A 267 -30.81 7.88 -14.69
C LEU A 267 -29.76 7.20 -13.82
N ALA A 268 -29.52 7.73 -12.62
CA ALA A 268 -28.58 7.17 -11.68
C ALA A 268 -29.00 5.72 -11.29
N ALA A 269 -30.25 5.52 -10.89
CA ALA A 269 -30.76 4.21 -10.50
C ALA A 269 -30.65 3.20 -11.65
N ARG A 270 -31.08 3.57 -12.86
CA ARG A 270 -30.98 2.70 -14.04
C ARG A 270 -29.54 2.33 -14.37
N THR A 271 -28.61 3.27 -14.27
CA THR A 271 -27.19 3.02 -14.54
C THR A 271 -26.60 2.04 -13.52
N LEU A 272 -26.92 2.19 -12.22
CA LEU A 272 -26.48 1.29 -11.17
C LEU A 272 -27.11 -0.11 -11.34
N GLN A 273 -28.40 -0.21 -11.64
CA GLN A 273 -29.05 -1.49 -11.90
C GLN A 273 -28.39 -2.25 -13.06
N ASN A 274 -28.01 -1.55 -14.13
CA ASN A 274 -27.30 -2.15 -15.25
C ASN A 274 -25.90 -2.64 -14.82
N ALA A 275 -25.15 -1.81 -14.08
CA ALA A 275 -23.82 -2.20 -13.57
C ALA A 275 -23.90 -3.43 -12.64
N ILE A 276 -24.88 -3.49 -11.75
CA ILE A 276 -25.13 -4.62 -10.84
C ILE A 276 -25.43 -5.92 -11.63
N LYS A 277 -26.22 -5.83 -12.72
CA LYS A 277 -26.52 -6.96 -13.59
C LYS A 277 -25.29 -7.48 -14.34
N GLU A 278 -24.41 -6.58 -14.80
CA GLU A 278 -23.18 -6.94 -15.50
C GLU A 278 -22.13 -7.57 -14.57
N LYS A 279 -22.24 -7.35 -13.24
CA LYS A 279 -21.29 -7.88 -12.26
C LYS A 279 -21.86 -9.12 -11.53
N PRO A 280 -21.40 -10.35 -11.87
CA PRO A 280 -21.98 -11.57 -11.31
C PRO A 280 -21.58 -11.81 -9.85
N VAL A 281 -20.32 -11.45 -9.48
CA VAL A 281 -19.77 -11.69 -8.14
C VAL A 281 -20.15 -10.56 -7.19
N PHE A 282 -20.59 -10.89 -5.98
CA PHE A 282 -20.90 -9.94 -4.92
C PHE A 282 -19.65 -9.62 -4.09
N ASP A 283 -18.74 -8.84 -4.68
CA ASP A 283 -17.50 -8.34 -4.09
C ASP A 283 -17.65 -6.88 -3.62
N GLU A 284 -16.55 -6.26 -3.17
CA GLU A 284 -16.54 -4.86 -2.69
C GLU A 284 -17.10 -3.88 -3.73
N GLU A 285 -16.80 -4.08 -5.02
CA GLU A 285 -17.30 -3.21 -6.07
C GLU A 285 -18.83 -3.36 -6.21
N LYS A 286 -19.37 -4.57 -6.14
CA LYS A 286 -20.83 -4.80 -6.18
C LYS A 286 -21.54 -4.30 -4.93
N LYS A 287 -20.90 -4.38 -3.74
CA LYS A 287 -21.41 -3.76 -2.52
C LYS A 287 -21.54 -2.23 -2.70
N ASP A 288 -20.51 -1.57 -3.26
CA ASP A 288 -20.55 -0.13 -3.55
C ASP A 288 -21.67 0.25 -4.51
N LEU A 289 -21.88 -0.51 -5.60
CA LEU A 289 -22.98 -0.30 -6.55
C LEU A 289 -24.34 -0.42 -5.87
N THR A 290 -24.51 -1.48 -5.08
CA THR A 290 -25.78 -1.76 -4.37
C THR A 290 -26.06 -0.70 -3.32
N TYR A 291 -25.04 -0.25 -2.58
CA TYR A 291 -25.16 0.84 -1.62
C TYR A 291 -25.55 2.17 -2.29
N ASN A 292 -24.90 2.50 -3.40
CA ASN A 292 -25.20 3.70 -4.15
C ASN A 292 -26.63 3.66 -4.75
N LEU A 293 -27.10 2.48 -5.19
CA LEU A 293 -28.48 2.29 -5.65
C LEU A 293 -29.47 2.51 -4.52
N GLY A 294 -29.24 1.94 -3.34
CA GLY A 294 -30.07 2.16 -2.16
C GLY A 294 -30.15 3.67 -1.80
N SER A 295 -29.02 4.37 -1.80
CA SER A 295 -28.95 5.81 -1.49
C SER A 295 -29.68 6.67 -2.52
N VAL A 296 -29.61 6.28 -3.80
CA VAL A 296 -30.37 6.97 -4.87
C VAL A 296 -31.86 6.74 -4.71
N LEU A 297 -32.29 5.51 -4.41
CA LEU A 297 -33.70 5.16 -4.16
C LEU A 297 -34.27 5.88 -2.94
N GLU A 298 -33.49 6.01 -1.85
CA GLU A 298 -33.86 6.87 -0.70
C GLU A 298 -34.09 8.32 -1.15
N SER A 299 -33.20 8.87 -1.99
CA SER A 299 -33.32 10.22 -2.52
C SER A 299 -34.53 10.42 -3.42
N MET A 300 -35.06 9.32 -4.00
CA MET A 300 -36.32 9.30 -4.78
C MET A 300 -37.57 9.12 -3.88
N GLY A 301 -37.39 8.93 -2.57
CA GLY A 301 -38.49 8.64 -1.64
C GLY A 301 -38.98 7.18 -1.67
N LYS A 302 -38.28 6.29 -2.39
CA LYS A 302 -38.62 4.86 -2.55
C LYS A 302 -37.98 4.04 -1.43
N LYS A 303 -38.45 4.25 -0.20
CA LYS A 303 -37.87 3.68 1.01
C LYS A 303 -37.83 2.15 1.00
N ASP A 304 -38.93 1.51 0.55
CA ASP A 304 -39.04 0.05 0.54
C ASP A 304 -38.07 -0.59 -0.48
N GLU A 305 -37.91 0.03 -1.66
CA GLU A 305 -36.94 -0.41 -2.66
C GLU A 305 -35.50 -0.20 -2.17
N ALA A 306 -35.26 0.91 -1.47
CA ALA A 306 -33.93 1.25 -0.93
C ALA A 306 -33.48 0.27 0.15
N ILE A 307 -34.38 -0.06 1.09
CA ILE A 307 -34.05 -0.97 2.18
C ILE A 307 -33.73 -2.39 1.69
N GLU A 308 -34.39 -2.85 0.63
CA GLU A 308 -34.06 -4.15 0.03
C GLU A 308 -32.61 -4.18 -0.51
N GLN A 309 -32.10 -3.03 -1.03
CA GLN A 309 -30.70 -2.97 -1.45
C GLN A 309 -29.75 -3.01 -0.24
N PHE A 310 -30.08 -2.32 0.85
CA PHE A 310 -29.25 -2.35 2.06
C PHE A 310 -29.27 -3.70 2.76
N LYS A 311 -30.40 -4.42 2.75
CA LYS A 311 -30.51 -5.78 3.29
C LYS A 311 -29.57 -6.76 2.58
N LEU A 312 -29.44 -6.67 1.25
CA LEU A 312 -28.50 -7.51 0.49
C LEU A 312 -27.04 -7.33 0.96
N ILE A 313 -26.67 -6.10 1.34
CA ILE A 313 -25.35 -5.84 1.89
C ILE A 313 -25.25 -6.32 3.34
N TYR A 314 -26.28 -6.02 4.15
CA TYR A 314 -26.34 -6.39 5.57
C TYR A 314 -26.17 -7.89 5.80
N GLU A 315 -26.81 -8.73 4.97
CA GLU A 315 -26.70 -10.19 5.03
C GLU A 315 -25.27 -10.71 4.76
N MET A 316 -24.49 -9.97 3.97
CA MET A 316 -23.12 -10.35 3.61
C MET A 316 -22.05 -9.68 4.48
N ASP A 317 -22.30 -8.44 4.91
CA ASP A 317 -21.33 -7.60 5.62
C ASP A 317 -22.03 -6.50 6.42
N ILE A 318 -22.36 -6.82 7.66
CA ILE A 318 -23.04 -5.90 8.58
C ILE A 318 -22.22 -4.64 8.90
N GLY A 319 -20.89 -4.72 8.77
CA GLY A 319 -19.96 -3.61 9.05
C GLY A 319 -19.80 -2.64 7.89
N TYR A 320 -20.47 -2.89 6.76
CA TYR A 320 -20.28 -2.04 5.58
C TYR A 320 -20.96 -0.68 5.73
N LYS A 321 -20.15 0.39 5.79
CA LYS A 321 -20.63 1.78 5.93
C LYS A 321 -21.67 1.94 7.08
N ASP A 322 -22.81 2.55 6.78
CA ASP A 322 -23.92 2.80 7.71
C ASP A 322 -25.11 1.85 7.47
N VAL A 323 -24.90 0.75 6.76
CA VAL A 323 -25.98 -0.19 6.36
C VAL A 323 -26.73 -0.73 7.56
N ALA A 324 -26.02 -1.11 8.64
CA ALA A 324 -26.65 -1.60 9.86
C ALA A 324 -27.62 -0.57 10.46
N ALA A 325 -27.15 0.68 10.61
CA ALA A 325 -28.00 1.75 11.13
C ALA A 325 -29.24 2.02 10.27
N LYS A 326 -29.11 1.95 8.94
CA LYS A 326 -30.22 2.13 8.00
C LYS A 326 -31.25 1.01 8.11
N VAL A 327 -30.80 -0.24 8.21
CA VAL A 327 -31.69 -1.39 8.34
C VAL A 327 -32.41 -1.37 9.70
N ASP A 328 -31.67 -1.11 10.80
CA ASP A 328 -32.26 -1.03 12.15
C ASP A 328 -33.27 0.11 12.26
N ALA A 329 -32.97 1.29 11.70
CA ALA A 329 -33.90 2.44 11.69
C ALA A 329 -35.19 2.13 10.90
N TYR A 330 -35.10 1.36 9.82
CA TYR A 330 -36.30 0.97 9.06
C TYR A 330 -37.22 0.08 9.88
N TYR A 331 -36.69 -0.95 10.58
CA TYR A 331 -37.48 -1.84 11.41
C TYR A 331 -38.01 -1.17 12.69
N ALA A 332 -37.28 -0.19 13.22
CA ALA A 332 -37.74 0.57 14.38
C ALA A 332 -38.89 1.55 14.04
N ALA A 333 -39.08 1.87 12.76
CA ALA A 333 -40.12 2.80 12.30
C ALA A 333 -41.42 2.11 11.81
N GLN A 334 -41.44 0.76 11.81
CA GLN A 334 -42.62 -0.07 11.55
C GLN A 334 -43.41 -0.34 12.83
#